data_74fb665342dd23423adb4afe29f09e12
#
_entry.id   74fb665342dd23423adb4afe29f09e12
#
_cell.length_a   1.000
_cell.length_b   1.000
_cell.length_c   1.000
_cell.angle_alpha   90.00
_cell.angle_beta   90.00
_cell.angle_gamma   90.00
#
_symmetry.space_group_name_H-M   'P 1'
#
loop_
_entity.id
_entity.type
_entity.pdbx_description
1 polymer ?
#
loop_
_entity_poly.entity_id
_entity_poly.type
_entity_poly.pdbx_seq_one_letter_code
_entity_poly.pdbx_strand_id
1 'polypeptide(L)'
;MKIRQILSIGCFLWILASLRLAAQQPEIQPLPIDPKVRYGQLNNGLTYYIRHNAQPKDRADFFIAQNVGSILEDENQRGLAHFLEHMAFDGTKNFPGHGMDEFTESIGMRGGENFNAYTSFDETVYMIMNAPVTRESIVDSCLLILHDWSGFITLADTAIEKERGVIREEWRTRQDAQARIWEQQLPKMFPDNKYAYRMPIGTIDVINNFKPD
;
A
#
# COMPACT_ATOMS: atom_id res chain seq x y z
N MET A 1 -57.37 -21.61 -30.46
CA MET A 1 -56.07 -22.13 -30.00
C MET A 1 -54.86 -21.37 -30.54
N LYS A 2 -54.88 -20.72 -31.70
CA LYS A 2 -53.71 -20.05 -32.30
C LYS A 2 -53.31 -18.67 -31.71
N ILE A 3 -54.27 -17.87 -31.21
CA ILE A 3 -53.96 -16.51 -30.69
C ILE A 3 -53.22 -16.53 -29.35
N ARG A 4 -53.55 -17.49 -28.47
CA ARG A 4 -52.84 -17.62 -27.16
C ARG A 4 -51.38 -18.03 -27.29
N GLN A 5 -51.05 -18.83 -28.28
CA GLN A 5 -49.65 -19.25 -28.53
C GLN A 5 -48.79 -18.10 -29.11
N ILE A 6 -49.35 -17.23 -29.96
CA ILE A 6 -48.66 -16.07 -30.53
C ILE A 6 -48.36 -15.03 -29.45
N LEU A 7 -49.28 -14.78 -28.54
CA LEU A 7 -49.09 -13.88 -27.40
C LEU A 7 -48.01 -14.40 -26.41
N SER A 8 -47.97 -15.71 -26.16
CA SER A 8 -46.95 -16.31 -25.30
C SER A 8 -45.55 -16.23 -25.89
N ILE A 9 -45.37 -16.42 -27.19
CA ILE A 9 -44.09 -16.32 -27.88
C ILE A 9 -43.63 -14.87 -27.95
N GLY A 10 -44.54 -13.91 -28.18
CA GLY A 10 -44.22 -12.48 -28.17
C GLY A 10 -43.71 -12.00 -26.81
N CYS A 11 -44.37 -12.38 -25.70
CA CYS A 11 -43.91 -12.05 -24.35
C CYS A 11 -42.54 -12.66 -24.02
N PHE A 12 -42.27 -13.90 -24.45
CA PHE A 12 -40.99 -14.57 -24.18
C PHE A 12 -39.81 -13.90 -24.96
N LEU A 13 -40.06 -13.47 -26.20
CA LEU A 13 -39.08 -12.72 -26.99
C LEU A 13 -38.81 -11.32 -26.43
N TRP A 14 -39.83 -10.65 -25.87
CA TRP A 14 -39.63 -9.36 -25.19
C TRP A 14 -38.87 -9.49 -23.90
N ILE A 15 -39.08 -10.52 -23.11
CA ILE A 15 -38.32 -10.81 -21.88
C ILE A 15 -36.86 -11.13 -22.21
N LEU A 16 -36.59 -11.92 -23.27
CA LEU A 16 -35.23 -12.22 -23.72
C LEU A 16 -34.49 -10.99 -24.29
N ALA A 17 -35.20 -10.09 -24.97
CA ALA A 17 -34.67 -8.85 -25.47
C ALA A 17 -34.30 -7.86 -24.34
N SER A 18 -35.18 -7.75 -23.34
CA SER A 18 -34.90 -6.90 -22.15
C SER A 18 -33.79 -7.44 -21.27
N LEU A 19 -33.62 -8.76 -21.14
CA LEU A 19 -32.48 -9.37 -20.47
C LEU A 19 -31.16 -9.12 -21.19
N ARG A 20 -31.15 -9.05 -22.54
CA ARG A 20 -29.94 -8.71 -23.29
C ARG A 20 -29.55 -7.23 -23.19
N LEU A 21 -30.53 -6.31 -23.11
CA LEU A 21 -30.25 -4.89 -22.87
C LEU A 21 -29.69 -4.62 -21.46
N ALA A 22 -30.15 -5.36 -20.45
CA ALA A 22 -29.64 -5.23 -19.08
C ALA A 22 -28.21 -5.80 -18.90
N ALA A 23 -27.76 -6.66 -19.81
CA ALA A 23 -26.43 -7.27 -19.77
C ALA A 23 -25.34 -6.47 -20.50
N GLN A 24 -25.69 -5.44 -21.23
CA GLN A 24 -24.73 -4.50 -21.81
C GLN A 24 -24.35 -3.44 -20.76
N GLN A 25 -23.48 -3.81 -19.83
CA GLN A 25 -22.78 -2.78 -19.09
C GLN A 25 -21.98 -1.94 -20.09
N PRO A 26 -22.10 -0.61 -20.04
CA PRO A 26 -21.26 0.23 -20.89
C PRO A 26 -19.79 -0.12 -20.61
N GLU A 27 -19.06 -0.46 -21.67
CA GLU A 27 -17.64 -0.70 -21.58
C GLU A 27 -16.98 0.59 -21.08
N ILE A 28 -16.58 0.61 -19.80
CA ILE A 28 -15.93 1.75 -19.19
C ILE A 28 -14.55 1.85 -19.86
N GLN A 29 -14.41 2.78 -20.76
CA GLN A 29 -13.13 3.06 -21.39
C GLN A 29 -12.14 3.49 -20.31
N PRO A 30 -10.96 2.85 -20.20
CA PRO A 30 -9.95 3.28 -19.24
C PRO A 30 -9.57 4.74 -19.53
N LEU A 31 -9.42 5.52 -18.46
CA LEU A 31 -8.96 6.89 -18.62
C LEU A 31 -7.56 6.91 -19.25
N PRO A 32 -7.32 7.79 -20.21
CA PRO A 32 -5.98 7.92 -20.78
C PRO A 32 -4.99 8.41 -19.73
N ILE A 33 -3.77 7.87 -19.76
CA ILE A 33 -2.68 8.36 -18.91
C ILE A 33 -2.35 9.82 -19.33
N ASP A 34 -2.12 10.69 -18.34
CA ASP A 34 -1.67 12.08 -18.59
C ASP A 34 -0.42 12.04 -19.52
N PRO A 35 -0.45 12.67 -20.70
CA PRO A 35 0.66 12.65 -21.66
C PRO A 35 1.97 13.26 -21.11
N LYS A 36 1.90 13.98 -19.98
CA LYS A 36 3.08 14.49 -19.27
C LYS A 36 3.73 13.45 -18.35
N VAL A 37 3.09 12.30 -18.14
CA VAL A 37 3.65 11.20 -17.36
C VAL A 37 4.48 10.31 -18.27
N ARG A 38 5.74 10.11 -17.92
CA ARG A 38 6.57 9.04 -18.49
C ARG A 38 6.24 7.75 -17.72
N TYR A 39 5.76 6.77 -18.46
CA TYR A 39 5.36 5.48 -17.94
C TYR A 39 6.16 4.38 -18.62
N GLY A 40 6.54 3.36 -17.87
CA GLY A 40 7.21 2.19 -18.42
C GLY A 40 7.34 1.07 -17.39
N GLN A 41 7.94 -0.03 -17.84
CA GLN A 41 8.20 -1.19 -17.02
C GLN A 41 9.66 -1.62 -17.19
N LEU A 42 10.34 -1.93 -16.09
CA LEU A 42 11.68 -2.48 -16.08
C LEU A 42 11.64 -3.99 -16.38
N ASN A 43 12.81 -4.55 -16.75
CA ASN A 43 12.92 -5.97 -17.09
C ASN A 43 12.51 -6.93 -15.95
N ASN A 44 12.57 -6.48 -14.69
CA ASN A 44 12.13 -7.22 -13.52
C ASN A 44 10.63 -7.09 -13.22
N GLY A 45 9.87 -6.40 -14.07
CA GLY A 45 8.43 -6.20 -13.91
C GLY A 45 8.03 -4.95 -13.13
N LEU A 46 8.98 -4.21 -12.52
CA LEU A 46 8.66 -2.98 -11.79
C LEU A 46 8.15 -1.92 -12.78
N THR A 47 6.97 -1.39 -12.49
CA THR A 47 6.36 -0.30 -13.26
C THR A 47 6.75 1.04 -12.67
N TYR A 48 7.12 1.99 -13.51
CA TYR A 48 7.48 3.33 -13.06
C TYR A 48 6.63 4.42 -13.71
N TYR A 49 6.43 5.49 -12.98
CA TYR A 49 5.75 6.70 -13.41
C TYR A 49 6.63 7.90 -13.06
N ILE A 50 6.98 8.73 -14.03
CA ILE A 50 7.78 9.94 -13.82
C ILE A 50 7.01 11.12 -14.38
N ARG A 51 6.75 12.12 -13.56
CA ARG A 51 6.08 13.34 -13.95
C ARG A 51 6.90 14.55 -13.55
N HIS A 52 7.21 15.41 -14.52
CA HIS A 52 7.84 16.69 -14.23
C HIS A 52 6.82 17.62 -13.58
N ASN A 53 7.24 18.27 -12.48
CA ASN A 53 6.51 19.30 -11.78
C ASN A 53 7.43 20.49 -11.51
N ALA A 54 6.99 21.71 -11.84
CA ALA A 54 7.82 22.92 -11.71
C ALA A 54 7.71 23.57 -10.32
N GLN A 55 6.78 23.11 -9.48
CA GLN A 55 6.52 23.67 -8.16
C GLN A 55 6.34 22.57 -7.12
N PRO A 56 6.99 22.68 -5.94
CA PRO A 56 8.02 23.68 -5.62
C PRO A 56 9.30 23.49 -6.42
N LYS A 57 10.01 24.59 -6.67
CA LYS A 57 11.26 24.56 -7.46
C LYS A 57 12.35 23.73 -6.77
N ASP A 58 13.11 22.98 -7.56
CA ASP A 58 14.25 22.16 -7.12
C ASP A 58 13.87 21.13 -6.02
N ARG A 59 12.64 20.61 -6.09
CA ARG A 59 12.10 19.60 -5.18
C ARG A 59 11.51 18.41 -5.96
N ALA A 60 11.60 17.23 -5.36
CA ALA A 60 10.96 16.03 -5.88
C ALA A 60 10.37 15.18 -4.75
N ASP A 61 9.34 14.43 -5.11
CA ASP A 61 8.77 13.37 -4.29
C ASP A 61 9.10 12.02 -4.95
N PHE A 62 9.48 11.05 -4.12
CA PHE A 62 9.78 9.69 -4.54
C PHE A 62 8.88 8.73 -3.78
N PHE A 63 8.29 7.78 -4.50
CA PHE A 63 7.39 6.79 -3.92
C PHE A 63 7.75 5.41 -4.42
N ILE A 64 7.64 4.41 -3.55
CA ILE A 64 7.54 3.02 -3.94
C ILE A 64 6.29 2.42 -3.31
N ALA A 65 5.39 1.90 -4.14
CA ALA A 65 4.19 1.20 -3.73
C ALA A 65 4.37 -0.29 -3.99
N GLN A 66 4.18 -1.08 -2.96
CA GLN A 66 4.17 -2.54 -3.02
C GLN A 66 2.73 -3.02 -2.86
N ASN A 67 2.26 -3.88 -3.76
CA ASN A 67 0.94 -4.52 -3.67
C ASN A 67 0.98 -5.64 -2.61
N VAL A 68 1.45 -5.29 -1.42
CA VAL A 68 1.54 -6.16 -0.24
C VAL A 68 0.97 -5.40 0.94
N GLY A 69 -0.09 -5.92 1.52
CA GLY A 69 -0.74 -5.37 2.68
C GLY A 69 -1.34 -6.48 3.54
N SER A 70 -2.05 -6.12 4.57
CA SER A 70 -2.56 -7.05 5.57
C SER A 70 -3.52 -8.13 5.05
N ILE A 71 -4.13 -7.91 3.88
CA ILE A 71 -5.04 -8.90 3.26
C ILE A 71 -4.32 -10.15 2.77
N LEU A 72 -3.03 -10.06 2.46
CA LEU A 72 -2.21 -11.19 2.00
C LEU A 72 -1.65 -12.03 3.15
N GLU A 73 -1.71 -11.51 4.37
CA GLU A 73 -1.19 -12.21 5.55
C GLU A 73 -1.98 -13.50 5.86
N ASP A 74 -1.29 -14.51 6.34
CA ASP A 74 -1.89 -15.68 6.98
C ASP A 74 -2.25 -15.35 8.45
N GLU A 75 -2.97 -16.26 9.13
CA GLU A 75 -3.43 -16.01 10.50
C GLU A 75 -2.26 -15.78 11.49
N ASN A 76 -1.14 -16.46 11.29
CA ASN A 76 0.07 -16.33 12.10
C ASN A 76 0.99 -15.18 11.66
N GLN A 77 0.59 -14.41 10.65
CA GLN A 77 1.34 -13.29 10.09
C GLN A 77 0.64 -11.94 10.30
N ARG A 78 -0.49 -11.91 11.00
CA ARG A 78 -1.32 -10.72 11.16
C ARG A 78 -0.57 -9.58 11.84
N GLY A 79 -0.27 -8.54 11.06
CA GLY A 79 0.49 -7.36 11.46
C GLY A 79 1.94 -7.34 10.97
N LEU A 80 2.42 -8.39 10.27
CA LEU A 80 3.82 -8.44 9.82
C LEU A 80 4.09 -7.51 8.61
N ALA A 81 3.09 -7.22 7.79
CA ALA A 81 3.25 -6.21 6.73
C ALA A 81 3.55 -4.83 7.33
N HIS A 82 2.82 -4.43 8.36
CA HIS A 82 3.04 -3.19 9.10
C HIS A 82 4.34 -3.24 9.91
N PHE A 83 4.67 -4.38 10.49
CA PHE A 83 5.95 -4.56 11.19
C PHE A 83 7.14 -4.37 10.24
N LEU A 84 7.06 -4.92 9.02
CA LEU A 84 8.10 -4.75 8.01
C LEU A 84 8.23 -3.29 7.55
N GLU A 85 7.12 -2.57 7.51
CA GLU A 85 7.13 -1.12 7.24
C GLU A 85 8.01 -0.38 8.26
N HIS A 86 7.83 -0.64 9.55
CA HIS A 86 8.67 -0.06 10.60
C HIS A 86 10.14 -0.43 10.45
N MET A 87 10.42 -1.71 10.19
CA MET A 87 11.79 -2.19 10.00
C MET A 87 12.53 -1.51 8.83
N ALA A 88 11.80 -0.99 7.84
CA ALA A 88 12.38 -0.28 6.70
C ALA A 88 13.13 0.99 7.10
N PHE A 89 12.87 1.52 8.29
CA PHE A 89 13.53 2.72 8.84
C PHE A 89 14.66 2.39 9.83
N ASP A 90 14.77 1.16 10.31
CA ASP A 90 15.83 0.72 11.23
C ASP A 90 17.16 0.36 10.51
N GLY A 91 17.14 0.36 9.18
CA GLY A 91 18.33 0.16 8.35
C GLY A 91 18.10 -0.74 7.15
N THR A 92 18.91 -0.49 6.13
CA THR A 92 18.91 -1.23 4.88
C THR A 92 20.32 -1.60 4.47
N LYS A 93 20.47 -2.36 3.39
CA LYS A 93 21.75 -2.81 2.87
C LYS A 93 22.73 -1.66 2.61
N ASN A 94 22.28 -0.57 1.99
CA ASN A 94 23.11 0.56 1.63
C ASN A 94 23.08 1.70 2.67
N PHE A 95 22.10 1.67 3.57
CA PHE A 95 21.93 2.64 4.66
C PHE A 95 21.77 1.88 5.98
N PRO A 96 22.86 1.27 6.51
CA PRO A 96 22.78 0.46 7.72
C PRO A 96 22.51 1.31 8.97
N GLY A 97 21.72 0.79 9.90
CA GLY A 97 21.38 1.48 11.14
C GLY A 97 20.73 2.84 10.89
N HIS A 98 21.31 3.90 11.39
CA HIS A 98 20.82 5.29 11.22
C HIS A 98 21.26 5.97 9.92
N GLY A 99 21.81 5.23 8.95
CA GLY A 99 22.34 5.81 7.72
C GLY A 99 21.32 6.58 6.88
N MET A 100 20.04 6.22 6.94
CA MET A 100 18.97 7.01 6.29
C MET A 100 18.72 8.33 7.03
N ASP A 101 18.70 8.32 8.35
CA ASP A 101 18.52 9.53 9.16
C ASP A 101 19.68 10.50 8.92
N GLU A 102 20.92 10.00 8.95
CA GLU A 102 22.12 10.78 8.65
C GLU A 102 22.08 11.40 7.24
N PHE A 103 21.66 10.62 6.25
CA PHE A 103 21.47 11.15 4.89
C PHE A 103 20.40 12.24 4.85
N THR A 104 19.22 12.01 5.42
CA THR A 104 18.12 12.98 5.41
C THR A 104 18.48 14.27 6.11
N GLU A 105 19.11 14.19 7.27
CA GLU A 105 19.58 15.36 8.02
C GLU A 105 20.64 16.15 7.22
N SER A 106 21.56 15.44 6.52
CA SER A 106 22.61 16.06 5.71
C SER A 106 22.11 16.92 4.55
N ILE A 107 20.86 16.68 4.10
CA ILE A 107 20.19 17.42 3.03
C ILE A 107 19.07 18.33 3.54
N GLY A 108 18.97 18.50 4.86
CA GLY A 108 18.01 19.39 5.52
C GLY A 108 16.58 18.84 5.55
N MET A 109 16.41 17.53 5.50
CA MET A 109 15.13 16.84 5.65
C MET A 109 14.96 16.29 7.07
N ARG A 110 13.73 15.88 7.42
CA ARG A 110 13.43 15.35 8.74
C ARG A 110 12.63 14.05 8.62
N GLY A 111 12.96 13.07 9.45
CA GLY A 111 12.17 11.87 9.66
C GLY A 111 10.75 12.20 10.10
N GLY A 112 9.78 11.42 9.66
CA GLY A 112 8.35 11.62 9.97
C GLY A 112 7.66 12.74 9.17
N GLU A 113 8.39 13.77 8.73
CA GLU A 113 7.87 14.84 7.89
C GLU A 113 8.12 14.58 6.40
N ASN A 114 9.37 14.26 6.06
CA ASN A 114 9.81 14.08 4.68
C ASN A 114 10.00 12.59 4.31
N PHE A 115 10.32 11.76 5.29
CA PHE A 115 10.39 10.30 5.18
C PHE A 115 9.23 9.70 5.93
N ASN A 116 8.39 8.95 5.23
CA ASN A 116 7.22 8.33 5.82
C ASN A 116 6.83 7.07 5.05
N ALA A 117 5.96 6.27 5.65
CA ALA A 117 5.32 5.13 5.00
C ALA A 117 3.92 4.91 5.59
N TYR A 118 3.16 4.05 4.95
CA TYR A 118 1.94 3.50 5.51
C TYR A 118 1.68 2.10 4.98
N THR A 119 1.07 1.27 5.80
CA THR A 119 0.54 -0.04 5.42
C THR A 119 -0.97 -0.01 5.45
N SER A 120 -1.58 -0.46 4.36
CA SER A 120 -3.02 -0.63 4.20
C SER A 120 -3.38 -2.11 4.08
N PHE A 121 -4.65 -2.40 3.72
CA PHE A 121 -5.09 -3.76 3.43
C PHE A 121 -4.40 -4.35 2.19
N ASP A 122 -4.24 -3.56 1.13
CA ASP A 122 -3.79 -4.03 -0.18
C ASP A 122 -2.36 -3.63 -0.53
N GLU A 123 -1.82 -2.63 0.16
CA GLU A 123 -0.56 -2.01 -0.22
C GLU A 123 0.24 -1.53 0.98
N THR A 124 1.55 -1.45 0.78
CA THR A 124 2.48 -0.70 1.62
C THR A 124 3.19 0.31 0.74
N VAL A 125 3.17 1.57 1.14
CA VAL A 125 3.78 2.67 0.38
C VAL A 125 4.81 3.36 1.24
N TYR A 126 6.03 3.46 0.70
CA TYR A 126 7.12 4.25 1.28
C TYR A 126 7.33 5.50 0.45
N MET A 127 7.64 6.60 1.11
CA MET A 127 7.72 7.90 0.46
C MET A 127 8.83 8.78 1.01
N ILE A 128 9.49 9.47 0.09
CA ILE A 128 10.42 10.57 0.34
C ILE A 128 9.81 11.81 -0.27
N MET A 129 9.34 12.73 0.55
CA MET A 129 8.60 13.89 0.10
C MET A 129 9.42 15.17 0.21
N ASN A 130 9.26 16.05 -0.78
CA ASN A 130 9.89 17.37 -0.79
C ASN A 130 11.43 17.33 -0.71
N ALA A 131 12.06 16.29 -1.28
CA ALA A 131 13.52 16.16 -1.31
C ALA A 131 14.16 17.27 -2.15
N PRO A 132 15.24 17.94 -1.68
CA PRO A 132 15.97 18.93 -2.48
C PRO A 132 16.75 18.23 -3.59
N VAL A 133 16.38 18.49 -4.86
CA VAL A 133 17.06 17.88 -6.02
C VAL A 133 18.06 18.85 -6.67
N THR A 134 18.81 19.54 -5.83
CA THR A 134 19.84 20.52 -6.25
C THR A 134 21.14 19.89 -6.71
N ARG A 135 21.33 18.60 -6.45
CA ARG A 135 22.50 17.80 -6.84
C ARG A 135 22.02 16.42 -7.30
N GLU A 136 22.64 15.89 -8.36
CA GLU A 136 22.34 14.56 -8.89
C GLU A 136 22.52 13.45 -7.84
N SER A 137 23.56 13.56 -7.00
CA SER A 137 23.81 12.59 -5.92
C SER A 137 22.65 12.44 -4.92
N ILE A 138 21.83 13.49 -4.72
CA ILE A 138 20.64 13.39 -3.85
C ILE A 138 19.57 12.53 -4.52
N VAL A 139 19.36 12.73 -5.83
CA VAL A 139 18.42 11.92 -6.62
C VAL A 139 18.84 10.46 -6.59
N ASP A 140 20.12 10.18 -6.83
CA ASP A 140 20.66 8.82 -6.82
C ASP A 140 20.48 8.15 -5.46
N SER A 141 20.76 8.89 -4.36
CA SER A 141 20.55 8.37 -3.01
C SER A 141 19.08 8.10 -2.69
N CYS A 142 18.17 8.99 -3.09
CA CYS A 142 16.72 8.75 -2.92
C CYS A 142 16.26 7.51 -3.71
N LEU A 143 16.71 7.33 -4.95
CA LEU A 143 16.42 6.14 -5.73
C LEU A 143 17.04 4.88 -5.13
N LEU A 144 18.24 4.97 -4.54
CA LEU A 144 18.88 3.85 -3.85
C LEU A 144 18.09 3.46 -2.58
N ILE A 145 17.54 4.42 -1.85
CA ILE A 145 16.66 4.14 -0.72
C ILE A 145 15.39 3.40 -1.19
N LEU A 146 14.74 3.87 -2.27
CA LEU A 146 13.59 3.13 -2.83
C LEU A 146 13.96 1.71 -3.26
N HIS A 147 15.14 1.54 -3.86
CA HIS A 147 15.66 0.22 -4.21
C HIS A 147 15.82 -0.66 -2.96
N ASP A 148 16.39 -0.13 -1.90
CA ASP A 148 16.60 -0.89 -0.67
C ASP A 148 15.26 -1.25 0.01
N TRP A 149 14.30 -0.35 0.02
CA TRP A 149 12.94 -0.64 0.51
C TRP A 149 12.22 -1.70 -0.32
N SER A 150 12.60 -1.90 -1.57
CA SER A 150 11.99 -2.93 -2.42
C SER A 150 12.35 -4.37 -2.05
N GLY A 151 13.39 -4.60 -1.24
CA GLY A 151 13.77 -5.97 -0.89
C GLY A 151 15.13 -6.11 -0.21
N PHE A 152 15.69 -5.04 0.36
CA PHE A 152 17.01 -5.04 1.01
C PHE A 152 16.98 -4.41 2.41
N ILE A 153 15.84 -4.51 3.09
CA ILE A 153 15.67 -4.12 4.49
C ILE A 153 16.50 -5.06 5.37
N THR A 154 17.23 -4.50 6.34
CA THR A 154 18.00 -5.30 7.29
C THR A 154 17.10 -5.74 8.45
N LEU A 155 16.93 -7.04 8.65
CA LEU A 155 16.11 -7.62 9.70
C LEU A 155 16.99 -8.19 10.81
N ALA A 156 17.71 -7.32 11.53
CA ALA A 156 18.52 -7.73 12.66
C ALA A 156 17.62 -8.09 13.87
N ASP A 157 17.87 -9.23 14.51
CA ASP A 157 17.09 -9.70 15.67
C ASP A 157 16.95 -8.63 16.76
N THR A 158 18.01 -7.89 17.05
CA THR A 158 18.01 -6.82 18.06
C THR A 158 17.11 -5.65 17.66
N ALA A 159 17.05 -5.30 16.39
CA ALA A 159 16.17 -4.26 15.85
C ALA A 159 14.70 -4.72 15.89
N ILE A 160 14.44 -5.98 15.50
CA ILE A 160 13.11 -6.60 15.58
C ILE A 160 12.59 -6.58 17.01
N GLU A 161 13.39 -6.99 18.01
CA GLU A 161 12.95 -7.00 19.40
C GLU A 161 12.70 -5.58 19.95
N LYS A 162 13.49 -4.60 19.56
CA LYS A 162 13.27 -3.19 19.91
C LYS A 162 11.95 -2.71 19.28
N GLU A 163 11.74 -2.95 18.00
CA GLU A 163 10.58 -2.47 17.26
C GLU A 163 9.28 -3.15 17.70
N ARG A 164 9.36 -4.42 18.16
CA ARG A 164 8.24 -5.11 18.79
C ARG A 164 7.66 -4.32 19.98
N GLY A 165 8.52 -3.65 20.75
CA GLY A 165 8.09 -2.76 21.83
C GLY A 165 7.32 -1.54 21.34
N VAL A 166 7.79 -0.92 20.25
CA VAL A 166 7.17 0.26 19.63
C VAL A 166 5.78 -0.10 19.11
N ILE A 167 5.67 -1.16 18.30
CA ILE A 167 4.41 -1.60 17.72
C ILE A 167 3.39 -2.03 18.78
N ARG A 168 3.83 -2.66 19.88
CA ARG A 168 2.94 -2.94 21.02
C ARG A 168 2.33 -1.67 21.61
N GLU A 169 3.14 -0.62 21.79
CA GLU A 169 2.64 0.66 22.29
C GLU A 169 1.70 1.31 21.30
N GLU A 170 2.00 1.24 20.01
CA GLU A 170 1.12 1.72 18.98
C GLU A 170 -0.22 0.96 18.99
N TRP A 171 -0.18 -0.37 19.05
CA TRP A 171 -1.37 -1.20 19.16
C TRP A 171 -2.20 -0.80 20.39
N ARG A 172 -1.55 -0.61 21.54
CA ARG A 172 -2.22 -0.21 22.77
C ARG A 172 -2.89 1.16 22.67
N THR A 173 -2.22 2.13 22.09
CA THR A 173 -2.73 3.51 21.95
C THR A 173 -3.85 3.63 20.92
N ARG A 174 -3.87 2.75 19.92
CA ARG A 174 -4.95 2.68 18.91
C ARG A 174 -6.21 1.95 19.39
N GLN A 175 -6.25 1.43 20.62
CA GLN A 175 -7.44 0.76 21.21
C GLN A 175 -8.44 1.79 21.76
N ASP A 176 -8.76 2.82 21.01
CA ASP A 176 -9.71 3.86 21.36
C ASP A 176 -11.18 3.49 21.02
N ALA A 177 -12.11 4.41 21.25
CA ALA A 177 -13.51 4.18 20.93
C ALA A 177 -13.76 4.04 19.42
N GLN A 178 -13.03 4.79 18.61
CA GLN A 178 -13.16 4.75 17.15
C GLN A 178 -12.69 3.41 16.59
N ALA A 179 -11.57 2.89 17.06
CA ALA A 179 -11.06 1.56 16.68
C ALA A 179 -12.10 0.47 17.00
N ARG A 180 -12.69 0.48 18.21
CA ARG A 180 -13.71 -0.50 18.60
C ARG A 180 -14.97 -0.41 17.72
N ILE A 181 -15.38 0.78 17.33
CA ILE A 181 -16.51 0.97 16.40
C ILE A 181 -16.14 0.39 15.03
N TRP A 182 -14.94 0.67 14.55
CA TRP A 182 -14.45 0.21 13.25
C TRP A 182 -14.38 -1.33 13.19
N GLU A 183 -13.83 -1.96 14.21
CA GLU A 183 -13.78 -3.42 14.34
C GLU A 183 -15.18 -4.08 14.30
N GLN A 184 -16.20 -3.41 14.85
CA GLN A 184 -17.58 -3.91 14.80
C GLN A 184 -18.27 -3.65 13.46
N GLN A 185 -17.88 -2.63 12.74
CA GLN A 185 -18.47 -2.25 11.46
C GLN A 185 -17.89 -3.05 10.29
N LEU A 186 -16.57 -3.29 10.27
CA LEU A 186 -15.92 -3.99 9.17
C LEU A 186 -16.55 -5.34 8.81
N PRO A 187 -16.91 -6.25 9.74
CA PRO A 187 -17.55 -7.51 9.41
C PRO A 187 -18.96 -7.34 8.80
N LYS A 188 -19.63 -6.22 9.06
CA LYS A 188 -20.95 -5.89 8.49
C LYS A 188 -20.82 -5.25 7.11
N MET A 189 -19.75 -4.47 6.89
CA MET A 189 -19.47 -3.83 5.60
C MET A 189 -18.90 -4.81 4.59
N PHE A 190 -18.10 -5.75 5.05
CA PHE A 190 -17.39 -6.73 4.22
C PHE A 190 -17.63 -8.16 4.69
N PRO A 191 -18.90 -8.65 4.66
CA PRO A 191 -19.22 -10.01 5.08
C PRO A 191 -18.46 -11.02 4.20
N ASP A 192 -17.95 -12.08 4.82
CA ASP A 192 -17.23 -13.17 4.15
C ASP A 192 -15.97 -12.74 3.39
N ASN A 193 -15.38 -11.61 3.76
CA ASN A 193 -14.18 -11.07 3.14
C ASN A 193 -13.09 -10.81 4.18
N LYS A 194 -11.81 -10.96 3.79
CA LYS A 194 -10.66 -10.71 4.65
C LYS A 194 -10.60 -9.26 5.18
N TYR A 195 -11.10 -8.27 4.47
CA TYR A 195 -11.22 -6.89 4.95
C TYR A 195 -11.97 -6.76 6.28
N ALA A 196 -12.86 -7.72 6.58
CA ALA A 196 -13.63 -7.74 7.82
C ALA A 196 -12.76 -7.83 9.08
N TYR A 197 -11.56 -8.41 8.99
CA TYR A 197 -10.76 -8.76 10.16
C TYR A 197 -9.23 -8.66 9.97
N ARG A 198 -8.76 -8.13 8.83
CA ARG A 198 -7.34 -7.97 8.51
C ARG A 198 -6.85 -6.53 8.73
N MET A 199 -7.14 -5.94 9.88
CA MET A 199 -6.59 -4.62 10.20
C MET A 199 -5.05 -4.65 10.14
N PRO A 200 -4.41 -3.65 9.46
CA PRO A 200 -2.95 -3.63 9.29
C PRO A 200 -2.15 -3.66 10.59
N ILE A 201 -2.68 -3.08 11.66
CA ILE A 201 -2.03 -3.12 12.99
C ILE A 201 -1.87 -4.56 13.53
N GLY A 202 -2.59 -5.53 12.97
CA GLY A 202 -2.50 -6.93 13.32
C GLY A 202 -3.07 -7.31 14.69
N THR A 203 -2.57 -8.42 15.24
CA THR A 203 -2.98 -8.92 16.55
C THR A 203 -1.82 -8.91 17.51
N ILE A 204 -2.11 -8.58 18.77
CA ILE A 204 -1.08 -8.52 19.83
C ILE A 204 -0.40 -9.87 20.05
N ASP A 205 -1.11 -10.97 19.84
CA ASP A 205 -0.55 -12.31 19.99
C ASP A 205 0.52 -12.62 18.94
N VAL A 206 0.26 -12.27 17.67
CA VAL A 206 1.26 -12.42 16.59
C VAL A 206 2.44 -11.49 16.85
N ILE A 207 2.18 -10.21 17.11
CA ILE A 207 3.23 -9.21 17.36
C ILE A 207 4.17 -9.67 18.48
N ASN A 208 3.64 -10.26 19.55
CA ASN A 208 4.44 -10.73 20.69
C ASN A 208 5.23 -12.00 20.41
N ASN A 209 4.75 -12.89 19.54
CA ASN A 209 5.22 -14.26 19.48
C ASN A 209 5.80 -14.70 18.12
N PHE A 210 5.69 -13.87 17.05
CA PHE A 210 6.28 -14.25 15.78
C PHE A 210 7.80 -14.41 15.89
N LYS A 211 8.35 -15.33 15.13
CA LYS A 211 9.79 -15.56 15.03
C LYS A 211 10.33 -14.97 13.75
N PRO A 212 11.56 -14.41 13.76
CA PRO A 212 12.16 -13.74 12.60
C PRO A 212 12.56 -14.68 11.45
N ASP A 213 12.57 -15.99 11.66
CA ASP A 213 13.03 -17.06 10.74
C ASP A 213 11.98 -17.58 9.75
#